data_f36669bec2bab088b3dc33501ef9549e
#
_entry.id   f36669bec2bab088b3dc33501ef9549e
#
_cell.length_a   1.000
_cell.length_b   1.000
_cell.length_c   1.000
_cell.angle_alpha   90.00
_cell.angle_beta   90.00
_cell.angle_gamma   90.00
#
_symmetry.space_group_name_H-M   'P 1'
#
loop_
_entity.id
_entity.type
_entity.pdbx_description
1 polymer ?
#
loop_
_entity_poly.entity_id
_entity_poly.type
_entity_poly.pdbx_seq_one_letter_code
_entity_poly.pdbx_strand_id
1 'polypeptide(L)'
;MIFTDTNSPDFADSFNELLERGKMDIAHVSAIVGNIINEIREDKNSALKQHISKFDNWTPVSDEDLKISTESMSKAYDNLDAKLKNALHLAYDRIKVYHEKQKPKSWFDTEDNGTILGQKVTAVDSAGLYIPGGKAAYPSSLLMNVIPAQVAGVQKIVVCTPTPDNEPNELLLAACHLCGVSEVYKVGGASAIAAMAYGTENIPKVDVITGPGNIFVATAKKMVFGDVNIDMIAGPSEIGILADDSANANHLAVDMLSQAEHDEMASSILITPSQKLADEVKVEIEIWLKKLPREEIARKSIEERGAIIVTRDMDEAIKLMNDIAPEHLEVATDNSFELLPFIKHAGAVFLGHNTPEAIGDYVAGPNHTLPTGGTAKFYSPLGVENFMKKTSIISFSHKAINEIGEECALIANTEGLTAHEQSVRVRLTK
;
A
#
# COMPACT_ATOMS: atom_id res chain seq x y z
N MET A 1 26.84 -1.90 -3.27
CA MET A 1 26.32 -0.52 -3.17
C MET A 1 26.91 0.32 -4.30
N ILE A 2 26.07 1.03 -5.08
CA ILE A 2 26.52 2.02 -6.06
C ILE A 2 27.01 3.26 -5.29
N PHE A 3 28.22 3.76 -5.63
CA PHE A 3 28.72 5.04 -5.14
C PHE A 3 29.23 5.82 -6.35
N THR A 4 28.51 6.87 -6.75
CA THR A 4 28.78 7.59 -8.00
C THR A 4 28.47 9.08 -7.86
N ASP A 5 28.95 9.87 -8.81
CA ASP A 5 28.58 11.27 -8.95
C ASP A 5 28.03 11.55 -10.37
N THR A 6 27.21 12.59 -10.51
CA THR A 6 26.54 12.92 -11.77
C THR A 6 27.48 13.40 -12.89
N ASN A 7 28.74 13.67 -12.58
CA ASN A 7 29.77 14.02 -13.57
C ASN A 7 30.50 12.77 -14.10
N SER A 8 30.27 11.60 -13.51
CA SER A 8 30.90 10.35 -13.97
C SER A 8 30.40 9.98 -15.36
N PRO A 9 31.29 9.54 -16.28
CA PRO A 9 30.89 9.20 -17.66
C PRO A 9 29.87 8.05 -17.74
N ASP A 10 29.85 7.16 -16.76
CA ASP A 10 28.99 5.98 -16.64
C ASP A 10 27.76 6.21 -15.74
N PHE A 11 27.55 7.45 -15.26
CA PHE A 11 26.44 7.79 -14.38
C PHE A 11 25.08 7.39 -14.97
N ALA A 12 24.84 7.73 -16.25
CA ALA A 12 23.57 7.46 -16.90
C ALA A 12 23.23 5.96 -16.93
N ASP A 13 24.21 5.09 -17.19
CA ASP A 13 24.03 3.65 -17.22
C ASP A 13 23.76 3.09 -15.81
N SER A 14 24.55 3.55 -14.82
CA SER A 14 24.36 3.18 -13.42
C SER A 14 23.00 3.62 -12.86
N PHE A 15 22.55 4.81 -13.24
CA PHE A 15 21.24 5.33 -12.81
C PHE A 15 20.08 4.58 -13.48
N ASN A 16 20.20 4.25 -14.76
CA ASN A 16 19.20 3.41 -15.44
C ASN A 16 19.12 2.01 -14.82
N GLU A 17 20.25 1.40 -14.47
CA GLU A 17 20.27 0.12 -13.74
C GLU A 17 19.54 0.25 -12.39
N LEU A 18 19.76 1.35 -11.65
CA LEU A 18 19.08 1.63 -10.39
C LEU A 18 17.55 1.71 -10.56
N LEU A 19 17.07 2.41 -11.59
CA LEU A 19 15.64 2.53 -11.89
C LEU A 19 14.98 1.17 -12.22
N GLU A 20 15.71 0.24 -12.81
CA GLU A 20 15.18 -1.10 -13.12
C GLU A 20 15.11 -2.00 -11.86
N ARG A 21 15.89 -1.73 -10.81
CA ARG A 21 15.93 -2.56 -9.59
C ARG A 21 14.62 -2.59 -8.81
N GLY A 22 13.83 -1.51 -8.84
CA GLY A 22 12.51 -1.42 -8.19
C GLY A 22 11.42 -2.22 -8.91
N LYS A 23 11.65 -2.67 -10.16
CA LYS A 23 10.65 -3.37 -10.96
C LYS A 23 10.59 -4.86 -10.61
N MET A 24 9.37 -5.35 -10.38
CA MET A 24 9.15 -6.79 -10.18
C MET A 24 9.04 -7.53 -11.52
N ASP A 25 9.86 -8.54 -11.73
CA ASP A 25 9.63 -9.52 -12.80
C ASP A 25 8.66 -10.61 -12.31
N ILE A 26 7.39 -10.43 -12.64
CA ILE A 26 6.33 -11.39 -12.30
C ILE A 26 6.15 -12.50 -13.33
N ALA A 27 6.86 -12.47 -14.45
CA ALA A 27 6.61 -13.39 -15.56
C ALA A 27 6.83 -14.86 -15.14
N HIS A 28 7.90 -15.13 -14.39
CA HIS A 28 8.25 -16.47 -13.96
C HIS A 28 7.32 -17.06 -12.89
N VAL A 29 6.58 -16.23 -12.11
CA VAL A 29 5.63 -16.72 -11.09
C VAL A 29 4.19 -16.76 -11.57
N SER A 30 3.88 -16.11 -12.69
CA SER A 30 2.49 -15.96 -13.19
C SER A 30 1.81 -17.29 -13.44
N ALA A 31 2.49 -18.27 -14.02
CA ALA A 31 1.93 -19.59 -14.27
C ALA A 31 1.60 -20.34 -12.96
N ILE A 32 2.47 -20.23 -11.95
CA ILE A 32 2.27 -20.86 -10.64
C ILE A 32 1.05 -20.22 -9.96
N VAL A 33 0.99 -18.90 -9.94
CA VAL A 33 -0.11 -18.14 -9.33
C VAL A 33 -1.44 -18.42 -10.05
N GLY A 34 -1.42 -18.50 -11.40
CA GLY A 34 -2.58 -18.84 -12.20
C GLY A 34 -3.17 -20.21 -11.83
N ASN A 35 -2.31 -21.21 -11.62
CA ASN A 35 -2.74 -22.55 -11.17
C ASN A 35 -3.37 -22.48 -9.77
N ILE A 36 -2.72 -21.79 -8.80
CA ILE A 36 -3.26 -21.60 -7.45
C ILE A 36 -4.66 -20.95 -7.48
N ILE A 37 -4.83 -19.90 -8.30
CA ILE A 37 -6.12 -19.23 -8.45
C ILE A 37 -7.19 -20.18 -9.00
N ASN A 38 -6.87 -20.97 -10.02
CA ASN A 38 -7.80 -21.91 -10.61
C ASN A 38 -8.19 -23.02 -9.63
N GLU A 39 -7.23 -23.61 -8.92
CA GLU A 39 -7.47 -24.63 -7.90
C GLU A 39 -8.41 -24.10 -6.79
N ILE A 40 -8.20 -22.87 -6.30
CA ILE A 40 -9.09 -22.25 -5.31
C ILE A 40 -10.50 -21.98 -5.88
N ARG A 41 -10.62 -21.60 -7.14
CA ARG A 41 -11.94 -21.37 -7.78
C ARG A 41 -12.73 -22.65 -7.92
N GLU A 42 -12.07 -23.75 -8.26
CA GLU A 42 -12.70 -25.05 -8.50
C GLU A 42 -12.94 -25.84 -7.22
N ASP A 43 -11.92 -25.98 -6.36
CA ASP A 43 -11.92 -26.89 -5.22
C ASP A 43 -12.03 -26.19 -3.86
N LYS A 44 -12.05 -24.84 -3.81
CA LYS A 44 -12.34 -24.00 -2.64
C LYS A 44 -11.57 -24.42 -1.37
N ASN A 45 -12.27 -24.74 -0.26
CA ASN A 45 -11.63 -25.15 0.99
C ASN A 45 -10.75 -26.40 0.83
N SER A 46 -11.09 -27.32 -0.07
CA SER A 46 -10.24 -28.49 -0.33
C SER A 46 -8.86 -28.08 -0.84
N ALA A 47 -8.81 -27.18 -1.81
CA ALA A 47 -7.55 -26.63 -2.30
C ALA A 47 -6.83 -25.79 -1.24
N LEU A 48 -7.55 -24.95 -0.46
CA LEU A 48 -6.95 -24.17 0.64
C LEU A 48 -6.23 -25.08 1.64
N LYS A 49 -6.84 -26.18 2.09
CA LYS A 49 -6.22 -27.10 3.03
C LYS A 49 -4.95 -27.77 2.46
N GLN A 50 -4.96 -28.11 1.18
CA GLN A 50 -3.78 -28.64 0.49
C GLN A 50 -2.65 -27.60 0.41
N HIS A 51 -2.99 -26.36 0.09
CA HIS A 51 -2.01 -25.26 0.01
C HIS A 51 -1.41 -24.93 1.38
N ILE A 52 -2.23 -24.89 2.43
CA ILE A 52 -1.76 -24.69 3.82
C ILE A 52 -0.79 -25.81 4.21
N SER A 53 -1.17 -27.09 3.93
CA SER A 53 -0.29 -28.21 4.22
C SER A 53 1.05 -28.12 3.48
N LYS A 54 1.04 -27.59 2.25
CA LYS A 54 2.24 -27.46 1.40
C LYS A 54 3.12 -26.27 1.78
N PHE A 55 2.52 -25.13 2.13
CA PHE A 55 3.23 -23.87 2.28
C PHE A 55 3.40 -23.41 3.73
N ASP A 56 2.48 -23.78 4.62
CA ASP A 56 2.49 -23.37 6.03
C ASP A 56 2.83 -24.52 6.99
N ASN A 57 3.21 -25.70 6.46
CA ASN A 57 3.73 -26.86 7.20
C ASN A 57 2.77 -27.40 8.29
N TRP A 58 1.46 -27.26 8.09
CA TRP A 58 0.46 -27.89 8.95
C TRP A 58 -0.79 -28.28 8.15
N THR A 59 -1.54 -29.27 8.62
CA THR A 59 -2.72 -29.78 7.90
C THR A 59 -4.00 -29.48 8.67
N PRO A 60 -4.90 -28.61 8.16
CA PRO A 60 -6.22 -28.41 8.75
C PRO A 60 -7.03 -29.70 8.71
N VAL A 61 -7.58 -30.11 9.87
CA VAL A 61 -8.42 -31.32 10.00
C VAL A 61 -9.85 -31.02 9.58
N SER A 62 -10.36 -29.85 9.95
CA SER A 62 -11.71 -29.38 9.64
C SER A 62 -11.69 -28.01 8.97
N ASP A 63 -12.82 -27.53 8.52
CA ASP A 63 -12.97 -26.20 7.96
C ASP A 63 -12.91 -25.11 9.04
N GLU A 64 -13.32 -25.46 10.28
CA GLU A 64 -13.24 -24.56 11.44
C GLU A 64 -11.80 -24.22 11.81
N ASP A 65 -10.85 -25.11 11.52
CA ASP A 65 -9.42 -24.87 11.78
C ASP A 65 -8.86 -23.71 10.98
N LEU A 66 -9.51 -23.34 9.88
CA LEU A 66 -9.10 -22.20 9.04
C LEU A 66 -9.31 -20.85 9.73
N LYS A 67 -10.24 -20.78 10.70
CA LYS A 67 -10.61 -19.52 11.36
C LYS A 67 -9.96 -19.40 12.74
N ILE A 68 -9.51 -18.20 13.05
CA ILE A 68 -9.02 -17.84 14.39
C ILE A 68 -10.22 -17.38 15.23
N SER A 69 -10.34 -17.92 16.44
CA SER A 69 -11.44 -17.56 17.33
C SER A 69 -11.25 -16.17 17.96
N THR A 70 -12.36 -15.48 18.23
CA THR A 70 -12.35 -14.19 18.94
C THR A 70 -11.83 -14.34 20.37
N GLU A 71 -12.00 -15.52 20.99
CA GLU A 71 -11.44 -15.85 22.30
C GLU A 71 -9.91 -15.87 22.28
N SER A 72 -9.31 -16.48 21.26
CA SER A 72 -7.84 -16.50 21.12
C SER A 72 -7.29 -15.08 20.95
N MET A 73 -7.97 -14.23 20.15
CA MET A 73 -7.59 -12.83 19.97
C MET A 73 -7.72 -12.03 21.26
N SER A 74 -8.81 -12.20 22.03
CA SER A 74 -8.99 -11.53 23.31
C SER A 74 -7.92 -11.97 24.32
N LYS A 75 -7.64 -13.27 24.41
CA LYS A 75 -6.60 -13.79 25.29
C LYS A 75 -5.22 -13.25 24.94
N ALA A 76 -4.88 -13.19 23.64
CA ALA A 76 -3.64 -12.61 23.18
C ALA A 76 -3.51 -11.13 23.59
N TYR A 77 -4.59 -10.35 23.44
CA TYR A 77 -4.62 -8.97 23.90
C TYR A 77 -4.47 -8.84 25.41
N ASP A 78 -5.17 -9.67 26.21
CA ASP A 78 -5.09 -9.63 27.67
C ASP A 78 -3.68 -9.93 28.19
N ASN A 79 -2.95 -10.81 27.51
CA ASN A 79 -1.59 -11.23 27.86
C ASN A 79 -0.51 -10.18 27.53
N LEU A 80 -0.80 -9.15 26.71
CA LEU A 80 0.18 -8.11 26.40
C LEU A 80 0.55 -7.32 27.64
N ASP A 81 1.81 -6.92 27.75
CA ASP A 81 2.23 -5.99 28.78
C ASP A 81 1.60 -4.59 28.57
N ALA A 82 1.49 -3.83 29.66
CA ALA A 82 0.80 -2.54 29.65
C ALA A 82 1.48 -1.49 28.74
N LYS A 83 2.81 -1.54 28.57
CA LYS A 83 3.54 -0.58 27.73
C LYS A 83 3.22 -0.84 26.26
N LEU A 84 3.20 -2.10 25.85
CA LEU A 84 2.89 -2.49 24.49
C LEU A 84 1.42 -2.22 24.14
N LYS A 85 0.48 -2.49 25.08
CA LYS A 85 -0.93 -2.07 24.93
C LYS A 85 -1.04 -0.57 24.68
N ASN A 86 -0.38 0.24 25.51
CA ASN A 86 -0.41 1.69 25.35
C ASN A 86 0.17 2.15 24.00
N ALA A 87 1.26 1.52 23.54
CA ALA A 87 1.85 1.82 22.23
C ALA A 87 0.90 1.49 21.07
N LEU A 88 0.22 0.33 21.13
CA LEU A 88 -0.77 -0.06 20.12
C LEU A 88 -1.98 0.88 20.10
N HIS A 89 -2.47 1.30 21.29
CA HIS A 89 -3.55 2.29 21.36
C HIS A 89 -3.12 3.65 20.80
N LEU A 90 -1.91 4.11 21.11
CA LEU A 90 -1.38 5.35 20.55
C LEU A 90 -1.34 5.29 19.01
N ALA A 91 -0.81 4.18 18.46
CA ALA A 91 -0.79 3.96 17.01
C ALA A 91 -2.20 3.97 16.42
N TYR A 92 -3.12 3.18 17.00
CA TYR A 92 -4.51 3.10 16.56
C TYR A 92 -5.18 4.48 16.51
N ASP A 93 -5.09 5.25 17.59
CA ASP A 93 -5.75 6.56 17.70
C ASP A 93 -5.18 7.55 16.68
N ARG A 94 -3.85 7.59 16.51
CA ARG A 94 -3.20 8.50 15.56
C ARG A 94 -3.53 8.14 14.11
N ILE A 95 -3.51 6.85 13.77
CA ILE A 95 -3.89 6.36 12.43
C ILE A 95 -5.36 6.72 12.16
N LYS A 96 -6.24 6.49 13.12
CA LYS A 96 -7.66 6.79 12.98
C LYS A 96 -7.91 8.28 12.76
N VAL A 97 -7.34 9.14 13.60
CA VAL A 97 -7.48 10.61 13.47
C VAL A 97 -6.99 11.13 12.12
N TYR A 98 -5.91 10.56 11.60
CA TYR A 98 -5.41 10.92 10.29
C TYR A 98 -6.38 10.52 9.17
N HIS A 99 -6.83 9.27 9.17
CA HIS A 99 -7.72 8.74 8.14
C HIS A 99 -9.14 9.34 8.19
N GLU A 100 -9.62 9.76 9.36
CA GLU A 100 -10.90 10.47 9.46
C GLU A 100 -10.91 11.77 8.63
N LYS A 101 -9.75 12.44 8.46
CA LYS A 101 -9.62 13.63 7.62
C LYS A 101 -9.68 13.32 6.12
N GLN A 102 -9.39 12.10 5.72
CA GLN A 102 -9.43 11.68 4.31
C GLN A 102 -10.84 11.36 3.81
N LYS A 103 -11.82 11.19 4.71
CA LYS A 103 -13.16 10.73 4.34
C LYS A 103 -13.87 11.72 3.41
N PRO A 104 -14.12 11.37 2.13
CA PRO A 104 -14.79 12.24 1.20
C PRO A 104 -16.29 12.37 1.54
N LYS A 105 -16.88 13.50 1.17
CA LYS A 105 -18.29 13.79 1.39
C LYS A 105 -19.08 13.66 0.10
N SER A 106 -20.33 13.18 0.20
CA SER A 106 -21.31 13.33 -0.86
C SER A 106 -21.66 14.81 -1.03
N TRP A 107 -21.94 15.22 -2.25
CA TRP A 107 -22.34 16.59 -2.58
C TRP A 107 -23.32 16.61 -3.74
N PHE A 108 -24.13 17.64 -3.83
CA PHE A 108 -24.93 17.96 -5.00
C PHE A 108 -25.15 19.47 -5.08
N ASP A 109 -25.22 19.96 -6.30
CA ASP A 109 -25.54 21.34 -6.65
C ASP A 109 -26.87 21.40 -7.41
N THR A 110 -27.57 22.52 -7.28
CA THR A 110 -28.85 22.77 -7.94
C THR A 110 -28.74 24.03 -8.79
N GLU A 111 -29.30 23.97 -10.00
CA GLU A 111 -29.39 25.12 -10.90
C GLU A 111 -30.81 25.71 -10.87
N ASP A 112 -30.99 26.98 -11.31
CA ASP A 112 -32.25 27.70 -11.33
C ASP A 112 -33.33 27.04 -12.23
N ASN A 113 -32.89 26.23 -13.20
CA ASN A 113 -33.80 25.48 -14.08
C ASN A 113 -34.28 24.17 -13.47
N GLY A 114 -33.78 23.80 -12.26
CA GLY A 114 -34.12 22.57 -11.56
C GLY A 114 -33.20 21.37 -11.94
N THR A 115 -32.07 21.61 -12.57
CA THR A 115 -31.03 20.60 -12.71
C THR A 115 -30.39 20.34 -11.35
N ILE A 116 -30.19 19.06 -11.00
CA ILE A 116 -29.42 18.64 -9.83
C ILE A 116 -28.29 17.71 -10.31
N LEU A 117 -27.06 18.12 -10.07
CA LEU A 117 -25.87 17.30 -10.33
C LEU A 117 -25.12 17.06 -9.02
N GLY A 118 -24.58 15.86 -8.86
CA GLY A 118 -23.86 15.56 -7.63
C GLY A 118 -23.11 14.24 -7.65
N GLN A 119 -22.57 13.92 -6.51
CA GLN A 119 -21.82 12.67 -6.29
C GLN A 119 -22.21 12.07 -4.94
N LYS A 120 -22.70 10.85 -4.96
CA LYS A 120 -22.92 10.03 -3.76
C LYS A 120 -21.66 9.20 -3.49
N VAL A 121 -21.12 9.35 -2.29
CA VAL A 121 -19.98 8.57 -1.81
C VAL A 121 -20.46 7.50 -0.84
N THR A 122 -20.08 6.24 -1.07
CA THR A 122 -20.46 5.10 -0.21
C THR A 122 -19.27 4.19 -0.02
N ALA A 123 -19.17 3.53 1.15
CA ALA A 123 -18.24 2.45 1.33
C ALA A 123 -18.56 1.28 0.39
N VAL A 124 -17.56 0.43 0.11
CA VAL A 124 -17.80 -0.93 -0.36
C VAL A 124 -18.43 -1.76 0.76
N ASP A 125 -19.10 -2.86 0.43
CA ASP A 125 -19.77 -3.68 1.44
C ASP A 125 -18.80 -4.55 2.22
N SER A 126 -17.69 -4.97 1.57
CA SER A 126 -16.71 -5.88 2.15
C SER A 126 -15.27 -5.58 1.72
N ALA A 127 -14.32 -5.80 2.62
CA ALA A 127 -12.88 -5.67 2.37
C ALA A 127 -12.14 -6.91 2.86
N GLY A 128 -11.21 -7.39 2.04
CA GLY A 128 -10.25 -8.43 2.38
C GLY A 128 -8.88 -7.83 2.62
N LEU A 129 -8.30 -8.10 3.77
CA LEU A 129 -7.03 -7.54 4.19
C LEU A 129 -6.01 -8.67 4.30
N TYR A 130 -5.00 -8.63 3.44
CA TYR A 130 -3.88 -9.56 3.53
C TYR A 130 -2.81 -9.00 4.45
N ILE A 131 -2.51 -9.71 5.52
CA ILE A 131 -1.46 -9.33 6.47
C ILE A 131 -0.33 -10.35 6.34
N PRO A 132 0.88 -9.92 5.95
CA PRO A 132 2.01 -10.83 5.85
C PRO A 132 2.34 -11.45 7.21
N GLY A 133 2.87 -12.66 7.18
CA GLY A 133 3.36 -13.39 8.36
C GLY A 133 4.62 -14.14 8.01
N GLY A 134 5.25 -14.78 8.98
CA GLY A 134 6.42 -15.63 8.84
C GLY A 134 7.66 -15.05 9.50
N LYS A 135 8.48 -14.25 8.82
CA LYS A 135 9.76 -13.74 9.37
C LYS A 135 9.61 -12.69 10.47
N ALA A 136 8.50 -11.96 10.50
CA ALA A 136 8.20 -10.94 11.50
C ALA A 136 6.68 -10.82 11.75
N ALA A 137 6.30 -10.26 12.90
CA ALA A 137 4.93 -9.85 13.17
C ALA A 137 4.70 -8.45 12.60
N TYR A 138 3.56 -8.25 11.95
CA TYR A 138 3.21 -6.95 11.37
C TYR A 138 1.87 -6.43 11.92
N PRO A 139 1.76 -6.17 13.24
CA PRO A 139 0.56 -5.56 13.82
C PRO A 139 0.28 -4.18 13.23
N SER A 140 1.34 -3.42 12.88
CA SER A 140 1.22 -2.14 12.20
C SER A 140 0.50 -2.27 10.85
N SER A 141 0.84 -3.27 10.03
CA SER A 141 0.15 -3.51 8.76
C SER A 141 -1.33 -3.86 8.96
N LEU A 142 -1.69 -4.55 10.06
CA LEU A 142 -3.09 -4.75 10.40
C LEU A 142 -3.79 -3.41 10.69
N LEU A 143 -3.22 -2.58 11.58
CA LEU A 143 -3.79 -1.27 11.92
C LEU A 143 -3.95 -0.40 10.67
N MET A 144 -2.91 -0.34 9.83
CA MET A 144 -2.87 0.46 8.60
C MET A 144 -3.87 0.01 7.53
N ASN A 145 -4.32 -1.24 7.56
CA ASN A 145 -5.34 -1.75 6.63
C ASN A 145 -6.75 -1.72 7.23
N VAL A 146 -6.92 -2.11 8.50
CA VAL A 146 -8.24 -2.19 9.15
C VAL A 146 -8.80 -0.79 9.41
N ILE A 147 -8.01 0.13 9.96
CA ILE A 147 -8.52 1.43 10.40
C ILE A 147 -9.10 2.26 9.25
N PRO A 148 -8.44 2.44 8.08
CA PRO A 148 -9.05 3.16 6.96
C PRO A 148 -10.30 2.46 6.42
N ALA A 149 -10.39 1.12 6.42
CA ALA A 149 -11.59 0.39 6.06
C ALA A 149 -12.75 0.68 7.02
N GLN A 150 -12.48 0.70 8.33
CA GLN A 150 -13.46 1.06 9.36
C GLN A 150 -13.91 2.52 9.24
N VAL A 151 -12.98 3.45 9.04
CA VAL A 151 -13.28 4.88 8.83
C VAL A 151 -14.14 5.09 7.59
N ALA A 152 -13.89 4.35 6.50
CA ALA A 152 -14.72 4.36 5.31
C ALA A 152 -16.16 3.91 5.62
N GLY A 153 -16.34 3.03 6.60
CA GLY A 153 -17.64 2.45 6.98
C GLY A 153 -17.90 1.08 6.38
N VAL A 154 -16.84 0.34 5.99
CA VAL A 154 -16.95 -1.05 5.51
C VAL A 154 -17.55 -1.92 6.61
N GLN A 155 -18.62 -2.66 6.27
CA GLN A 155 -19.34 -3.47 7.25
C GLN A 155 -18.71 -4.84 7.50
N LYS A 156 -18.09 -5.43 6.47
CA LYS A 156 -17.49 -6.74 6.53
C LYS A 156 -16.00 -6.67 6.23
N ILE A 157 -15.17 -6.91 7.24
CA ILE A 157 -13.72 -6.92 7.13
C ILE A 157 -13.23 -8.35 7.37
N VAL A 158 -12.53 -8.89 6.38
CA VAL A 158 -11.94 -10.24 6.39
C VAL A 158 -10.43 -10.10 6.39
N VAL A 159 -9.76 -10.72 7.34
CA VAL A 159 -8.30 -10.77 7.42
C VAL A 159 -7.80 -12.16 7.07
N CYS A 160 -6.81 -12.24 6.18
CA CYS A 160 -6.07 -13.46 5.90
C CYS A 160 -4.59 -13.26 6.24
N THR A 161 -4.02 -14.22 6.97
CA THR A 161 -2.60 -14.21 7.36
C THR A 161 -2.04 -15.63 7.38
N PRO A 162 -0.82 -15.88 6.89
CA PRO A 162 -0.19 -17.19 7.00
C PRO A 162 0.12 -17.51 8.47
N THR A 163 0.02 -18.79 8.82
CA THR A 163 0.32 -19.30 10.15
C THR A 163 1.21 -20.54 10.06
N PRO A 164 2.51 -20.37 9.74
CA PRO A 164 3.43 -21.50 9.68
C PRO A 164 3.36 -22.34 10.94
N ASP A 165 3.42 -23.68 10.79
CA ASP A 165 3.34 -24.64 11.87
C ASP A 165 2.05 -24.52 12.74
N ASN A 166 1.00 -23.87 12.21
CA ASN A 166 -0.26 -23.55 12.91
C ASN A 166 -0.06 -22.62 14.12
N GLU A 167 0.97 -21.80 14.13
CA GLU A 167 1.28 -20.86 15.20
C GLU A 167 0.95 -19.42 14.79
N PRO A 168 -0.25 -18.91 15.09
CA PRO A 168 -0.59 -17.52 14.81
C PRO A 168 0.20 -16.58 15.72
N ASN A 169 0.63 -15.46 15.19
CA ASN A 169 1.39 -14.49 15.96
C ASN A 169 0.51 -13.77 17.01
N GLU A 170 0.85 -13.91 18.28
CA GLU A 170 0.12 -13.34 19.42
C GLU A 170 -0.09 -11.81 19.32
N LEU A 171 0.91 -11.08 18.84
CA LEU A 171 0.82 -9.62 18.71
C LEU A 171 -0.16 -9.21 17.59
N LEU A 172 -0.20 -9.98 16.49
CA LEU A 172 -1.18 -9.78 15.43
C LEU A 172 -2.60 -10.08 15.94
N LEU A 173 -2.78 -11.17 16.71
CA LEU A 173 -4.07 -11.50 17.31
C LEU A 173 -4.56 -10.40 18.25
N ALA A 174 -3.67 -9.86 19.08
CA ALA A 174 -3.99 -8.75 19.97
C ALA A 174 -4.40 -7.50 19.20
N ALA A 175 -3.74 -7.18 18.08
CA ALA A 175 -4.11 -6.08 17.22
C ALA A 175 -5.47 -6.31 16.53
N CYS A 176 -5.79 -7.56 16.12
CA CYS A 176 -7.12 -7.91 15.61
C CYS A 176 -8.21 -7.66 16.66
N HIS A 177 -7.95 -8.05 17.91
CA HIS A 177 -8.87 -7.78 19.02
C HIS A 177 -9.07 -6.28 19.25
N LEU A 178 -7.97 -5.51 19.31
CA LEU A 178 -8.02 -4.05 19.47
C LEU A 178 -8.87 -3.38 18.38
N CYS A 179 -8.76 -3.86 17.14
CA CYS A 179 -9.54 -3.35 16.01
C CYS A 179 -10.97 -3.92 15.94
N GLY A 180 -11.35 -4.88 16.80
CA GLY A 180 -12.67 -5.52 16.76
C GLY A 180 -12.91 -6.38 15.51
N VAL A 181 -11.87 -6.91 14.88
CA VAL A 181 -12.00 -7.82 13.74
C VAL A 181 -12.36 -9.21 14.23
N SER A 182 -13.39 -9.83 13.63
CA SER A 182 -13.87 -11.17 13.98
C SER A 182 -13.67 -12.24 12.90
N GLU A 183 -13.42 -11.80 11.67
CA GLU A 183 -13.21 -12.69 10.52
C GLU A 183 -11.72 -12.76 10.18
N VAL A 184 -10.98 -13.63 10.88
CA VAL A 184 -9.53 -13.82 10.69
C VAL A 184 -9.25 -15.26 10.31
N TYR A 185 -8.56 -15.46 9.18
CA TYR A 185 -8.31 -16.77 8.59
C TYR A 185 -6.82 -17.07 8.43
N LYS A 186 -6.45 -18.31 8.73
CA LYS A 186 -5.09 -18.85 8.67
C LYS A 186 -4.74 -19.29 7.25
N VAL A 187 -4.66 -18.35 6.34
CA VAL A 187 -4.35 -18.58 4.92
C VAL A 187 -3.39 -17.54 4.43
N GLY A 188 -2.30 -17.98 3.80
CA GLY A 188 -1.25 -17.12 3.26
C GLY A 188 -1.16 -17.09 1.74
N GLY A 189 -0.28 -16.22 1.24
CA GLY A 189 0.16 -16.19 -0.15
C GLY A 189 -0.94 -15.92 -1.18
N ALA A 190 -0.72 -16.41 -2.40
CA ALA A 190 -1.67 -16.27 -3.50
C ALA A 190 -3.01 -16.95 -3.23
N SER A 191 -3.03 -17.99 -2.38
CA SER A 191 -4.24 -18.70 -1.99
C SER A 191 -5.20 -17.83 -1.18
N ALA A 192 -4.67 -16.97 -0.29
CA ALA A 192 -5.45 -16.01 0.46
C ALA A 192 -6.12 -14.97 -0.46
N ILE A 193 -5.36 -14.45 -1.43
CA ILE A 193 -5.88 -13.49 -2.42
C ILE A 193 -6.98 -14.13 -3.26
N ALA A 194 -6.76 -15.35 -3.76
CA ALA A 194 -7.77 -16.08 -4.54
C ALA A 194 -9.03 -16.38 -3.72
N ALA A 195 -8.88 -16.82 -2.45
CA ALA A 195 -9.99 -17.10 -1.56
C ALA A 195 -10.84 -15.85 -1.27
N MET A 196 -10.22 -14.71 -1.01
CA MET A 196 -10.92 -13.43 -0.83
C MET A 196 -11.57 -12.93 -2.13
N ALA A 197 -10.92 -13.14 -3.29
CA ALA A 197 -11.45 -12.70 -4.57
C ALA A 197 -12.68 -13.50 -5.04
N TYR A 198 -12.70 -14.82 -4.83
CA TYR A 198 -13.73 -15.70 -5.39
C TYR A 198 -14.66 -16.33 -4.35
N GLY A 199 -14.27 -16.29 -3.09
CA GLY A 199 -15.00 -16.90 -1.98
C GLY A 199 -14.79 -18.42 -1.90
N THR A 200 -14.85 -18.94 -0.69
CA THR A 200 -14.89 -20.38 -0.37
C THR A 200 -16.04 -20.66 0.58
N GLU A 201 -16.16 -21.86 1.12
CA GLU A 201 -17.19 -22.20 2.09
C GLU A 201 -17.06 -21.38 3.38
N ASN A 202 -15.83 -21.03 3.79
CA ASN A 202 -15.54 -20.28 5.02
C ASN A 202 -15.16 -18.84 4.77
N ILE A 203 -14.39 -18.56 3.72
CA ILE A 203 -13.90 -17.21 3.42
C ILE A 203 -14.85 -16.58 2.40
N PRO A 204 -15.54 -15.50 2.78
CA PRO A 204 -16.47 -14.85 1.85
C PRO A 204 -15.74 -14.08 0.76
N LYS A 205 -16.33 -13.99 -0.43
CA LYS A 205 -15.90 -13.06 -1.46
C LYS A 205 -16.01 -11.63 -0.94
N VAL A 206 -15.02 -10.79 -1.32
CA VAL A 206 -14.97 -9.37 -0.94
C VAL A 206 -14.95 -8.46 -2.17
N ASP A 207 -15.18 -7.15 -1.95
CA ASP A 207 -15.23 -6.14 -3.02
C ASP A 207 -13.88 -5.49 -3.29
N VAL A 208 -13.01 -5.43 -2.28
CA VAL A 208 -11.65 -4.89 -2.38
C VAL A 208 -10.68 -5.72 -1.56
N ILE A 209 -9.47 -5.95 -2.09
CA ILE A 209 -8.38 -6.62 -1.39
C ILE A 209 -7.23 -5.63 -1.22
N THR A 210 -6.75 -5.47 0.02
CA THR A 210 -5.61 -4.61 0.35
C THR A 210 -4.55 -5.37 1.16
N GLY A 211 -3.37 -4.78 1.26
CA GLY A 211 -2.26 -5.30 2.05
C GLY A 211 -1.03 -5.64 1.23
N PRO A 212 0.16 -5.46 1.84
CA PRO A 212 1.45 -5.77 1.22
C PRO A 212 1.70 -7.29 1.23
N GLY A 213 2.56 -7.76 0.35
CA GLY A 213 2.96 -9.16 0.32
C GLY A 213 4.10 -9.43 -0.65
N ASN A 214 4.58 -10.66 -0.66
CA ASN A 214 5.65 -11.08 -1.57
C ASN A 214 5.18 -11.11 -3.03
N ILE A 215 6.11 -11.44 -3.94
CA ILE A 215 5.84 -11.48 -5.38
C ILE A 215 4.63 -12.36 -5.78
N PHE A 216 4.34 -13.45 -5.05
CA PHE A 216 3.18 -14.30 -5.32
C PHE A 216 1.88 -13.60 -4.96
N VAL A 217 1.85 -12.85 -3.83
CA VAL A 217 0.70 -12.04 -3.41
C VAL A 217 0.46 -10.90 -4.39
N ALA A 218 1.51 -10.15 -4.76
CA ALA A 218 1.42 -9.06 -5.72
C ALA A 218 0.95 -9.54 -7.10
N THR A 219 1.46 -10.69 -7.58
CA THR A 219 1.02 -11.30 -8.83
C THR A 219 -0.44 -11.75 -8.75
N ALA A 220 -0.85 -12.37 -7.63
CA ALA A 220 -2.24 -12.79 -7.44
C ALA A 220 -3.20 -11.58 -7.43
N LYS A 221 -2.86 -10.50 -6.71
CA LYS A 221 -3.63 -9.23 -6.72
C LYS A 221 -3.79 -8.71 -8.15
N LYS A 222 -2.70 -8.67 -8.94
CA LYS A 222 -2.75 -8.25 -10.34
C LYS A 222 -3.68 -9.12 -11.19
N MET A 223 -3.68 -10.44 -10.97
CA MET A 223 -4.46 -11.38 -11.77
C MET A 223 -5.96 -11.38 -11.42
N VAL A 224 -6.33 -11.06 -10.18
CA VAL A 224 -7.74 -10.98 -9.76
C VAL A 224 -8.34 -9.57 -9.95
N PHE A 225 -7.52 -8.58 -10.29
CA PHE A 225 -8.01 -7.22 -10.54
C PHE A 225 -9.00 -7.20 -11.72
N GLY A 226 -10.17 -6.64 -11.47
CA GLY A 226 -11.30 -6.67 -12.38
C GLY A 226 -12.44 -7.60 -11.90
N ASP A 227 -12.11 -8.72 -11.24
CA ASP A 227 -13.07 -9.55 -10.51
C ASP A 227 -13.30 -9.04 -9.07
N VAL A 228 -12.30 -8.38 -8.53
CA VAL A 228 -12.27 -7.68 -7.24
C VAL A 228 -11.37 -6.44 -7.39
N ASN A 229 -11.63 -5.37 -6.64
CA ASN A 229 -10.73 -4.22 -6.60
C ASN A 229 -9.49 -4.51 -5.72
N ILE A 230 -8.39 -3.81 -5.98
CA ILE A 230 -7.17 -3.88 -5.16
C ILE A 230 -6.69 -2.47 -4.78
N ASP A 231 -5.84 -2.38 -3.74
CA ASP A 231 -5.14 -1.14 -3.38
C ASP A 231 -4.10 -0.74 -4.45
N MET A 232 -3.04 -1.53 -4.55
CA MET A 232 -1.93 -1.32 -5.48
C MET A 232 -1.14 -2.62 -5.67
N ILE A 233 -0.18 -2.60 -6.58
CA ILE A 233 0.81 -3.66 -6.75
C ILE A 233 2.11 -3.12 -6.17
N ALA A 234 2.49 -3.61 -4.99
CA ALA A 234 3.72 -3.23 -4.31
C ALA A 234 4.83 -4.24 -4.57
N GLY A 235 6.01 -3.73 -4.85
CA GLY A 235 7.27 -4.46 -4.92
C GLY A 235 8.05 -4.45 -3.60
N PRO A 236 9.36 -4.69 -3.64
CA PRO A 236 10.24 -4.54 -2.49
C PRO A 236 10.21 -3.12 -1.95
N SER A 237 10.42 -2.98 -0.64
CA SER A 237 10.40 -1.69 0.05
C SER A 237 11.59 -0.80 -0.33
N GLU A 238 11.39 0.51 -0.30
CA GLU A 238 12.36 1.50 -0.78
C GLU A 238 12.42 2.73 0.11
N ILE A 239 13.62 3.22 0.40
CA ILE A 239 13.84 4.54 0.95
C ILE A 239 14.72 5.37 0.02
N GLY A 240 14.29 6.60 -0.26
CA GLY A 240 15.09 7.67 -0.84
C GLY A 240 15.36 8.74 0.20
N ILE A 241 16.58 9.22 0.28
CA ILE A 241 16.99 10.29 1.17
C ILE A 241 17.58 11.44 0.36
N LEU A 242 17.01 12.64 0.52
CA LEU A 242 17.61 13.89 0.06
C LEU A 242 18.25 14.58 1.26
N ALA A 243 19.53 14.87 1.22
CA ALA A 243 20.24 15.50 2.32
C ALA A 243 21.30 16.49 1.84
N ASP A 244 21.60 17.49 2.65
CA ASP A 244 22.68 18.44 2.46
C ASP A 244 23.69 18.40 3.63
N ASP A 245 24.66 19.32 3.66
CA ASP A 245 25.67 19.40 4.70
C ASP A 245 25.14 19.60 6.12
N SER A 246 23.87 19.97 6.30
CA SER A 246 23.23 20.13 7.62
C SER A 246 22.83 18.79 8.24
N ALA A 247 22.78 17.73 7.46
CA ALA A 247 22.34 16.41 7.91
C ALA A 247 23.42 15.68 8.73
N ASN A 248 22.95 14.82 9.63
CA ASN A 248 23.81 13.98 10.46
C ASN A 248 24.04 12.61 9.77
N ALA A 249 25.28 12.32 9.39
CA ALA A 249 25.64 11.09 8.69
C ALA A 249 25.24 9.80 9.47
N ASN A 250 25.33 9.85 10.81
CA ASN A 250 24.95 8.71 11.65
C ASN A 250 23.42 8.44 11.58
N HIS A 251 22.59 9.48 11.56
CA HIS A 251 21.14 9.32 11.39
C HIS A 251 20.82 8.71 10.02
N LEU A 252 21.35 9.31 8.94
CA LEU A 252 21.07 8.83 7.58
C LEU A 252 21.51 7.37 7.36
N ALA A 253 22.65 6.98 7.96
CA ALA A 253 23.11 5.60 7.87
C ALA A 253 22.14 4.61 8.54
N VAL A 254 21.60 4.98 9.70
CA VAL A 254 20.59 4.14 10.39
C VAL A 254 19.28 4.13 9.63
N ASP A 255 18.85 5.25 9.04
CA ASP A 255 17.62 5.33 8.25
C ASP A 255 17.74 4.50 6.95
N MET A 256 18.88 4.51 6.27
CA MET A 256 19.14 3.59 5.16
C MET A 256 19.11 2.12 5.58
N LEU A 257 19.59 1.81 6.78
CA LEU A 257 19.63 0.45 7.30
C LEU A 257 18.29 -0.03 7.87
N SER A 258 17.45 0.88 8.37
CA SER A 258 16.09 0.53 8.79
C SER A 258 15.27 -0.05 7.63
N GLN A 259 15.43 0.49 6.43
CA GLN A 259 14.83 -0.06 5.23
C GLN A 259 15.52 -1.34 4.77
N ALA A 260 16.86 -1.37 4.77
CA ALA A 260 17.63 -2.50 4.29
C ALA A 260 17.41 -3.79 5.11
N GLU A 261 17.08 -3.69 6.40
CA GLU A 261 16.84 -4.87 7.24
C GLU A 261 15.47 -5.53 6.99
N HIS A 262 14.57 -4.91 6.23
CA HIS A 262 13.26 -5.49 5.90
C HIS A 262 13.39 -6.74 5.04
N ASP A 263 14.15 -6.65 3.95
CA ASP A 263 14.36 -7.76 3.00
C ASP A 263 15.64 -7.54 2.18
N GLU A 264 16.23 -8.62 1.68
CA GLU A 264 17.41 -8.56 0.79
C GLU A 264 17.14 -7.80 -0.51
N MET A 265 15.89 -7.68 -0.91
CA MET A 265 15.43 -6.96 -2.11
C MET A 265 15.09 -5.49 -1.83
N ALA A 266 15.12 -5.03 -0.57
CA ALA A 266 14.89 -3.63 -0.24
C ALA A 266 15.96 -2.72 -0.85
N SER A 267 15.61 -1.47 -1.15
CA SER A 267 16.51 -0.47 -1.75
C SER A 267 16.64 0.76 -0.86
N SER A 268 17.88 1.20 -0.61
CA SER A 268 18.17 2.40 0.18
C SER A 268 19.07 3.34 -0.61
N ILE A 269 18.57 4.55 -0.92
CA ILE A 269 19.21 5.48 -1.85
C ILE A 269 19.38 6.84 -1.17
N LEU A 270 20.62 7.29 -1.05
CA LEU A 270 20.97 8.66 -0.63
C LEU A 270 21.37 9.50 -1.85
N ILE A 271 20.80 10.67 -2.00
CA ILE A 271 21.21 11.67 -3.00
C ILE A 271 21.55 12.98 -2.26
N THR A 272 22.75 13.48 -2.48
CA THR A 272 23.27 14.66 -1.79
C THR A 272 24.23 15.46 -2.67
N PRO A 273 24.24 16.82 -2.60
CA PRO A 273 25.29 17.62 -3.23
C PRO A 273 26.60 17.61 -2.42
N SER A 274 26.64 17.00 -1.22
CA SER A 274 27.80 16.99 -0.35
C SER A 274 28.62 15.71 -0.47
N GLN A 275 29.76 15.78 -1.11
CA GLN A 275 30.73 14.67 -1.14
C GLN A 275 31.16 14.25 0.28
N LYS A 276 31.37 15.24 1.16
CA LYS A 276 31.74 14.97 2.56
C LYS A 276 30.70 14.11 3.28
N LEU A 277 29.43 14.50 3.19
CA LEU A 277 28.33 13.77 3.80
C LEU A 277 28.21 12.35 3.23
N ALA A 278 28.35 12.19 1.91
CA ALA A 278 28.33 10.90 1.23
C ALA A 278 29.42 9.95 1.76
N ASP A 279 30.63 10.45 1.94
CA ASP A 279 31.77 9.68 2.48
C ASP A 279 31.54 9.30 3.95
N GLU A 280 31.04 10.23 4.76
CA GLU A 280 30.72 10.00 6.18
C GLU A 280 29.60 8.96 6.34
N VAL A 281 28.50 9.04 5.56
CA VAL A 281 27.40 8.06 5.61
C VAL A 281 27.90 6.66 5.23
N LYS A 282 28.73 6.54 4.21
CA LYS A 282 29.32 5.26 3.81
C LYS A 282 30.11 4.60 4.96
N VAL A 283 30.84 5.38 5.75
CA VAL A 283 31.58 4.88 6.93
C VAL A 283 30.62 4.46 8.03
N GLU A 284 29.59 5.28 8.32
CA GLU A 284 28.61 5.00 9.37
C GLU A 284 27.78 3.75 9.08
N ILE A 285 27.41 3.49 7.81
CA ILE A 285 26.72 2.25 7.40
C ILE A 285 27.54 1.01 7.85
N GLU A 286 28.85 0.98 7.59
CA GLU A 286 29.70 -0.16 7.98
C GLU A 286 29.84 -0.30 9.51
N ILE A 287 29.78 0.81 10.25
CA ILE A 287 29.81 0.79 11.71
C ILE A 287 28.52 0.19 12.27
N TRP A 288 27.36 0.57 11.72
CA TRP A 288 26.06 0.11 12.17
C TRP A 288 25.72 -1.31 11.74
N LEU A 289 26.07 -1.74 10.53
CA LEU A 289 25.87 -3.11 10.06
C LEU A 289 26.39 -4.15 11.07
N LYS A 290 27.57 -3.91 11.65
CA LYS A 290 28.17 -4.81 12.64
C LYS A 290 27.42 -4.89 13.99
N LYS A 291 26.46 -3.99 14.22
CA LYS A 291 25.65 -3.91 15.45
C LYS A 291 24.26 -4.49 15.29
N LEU A 292 23.79 -4.65 14.03
CA LEU A 292 22.44 -5.08 13.74
C LEU A 292 22.27 -6.59 13.89
N PRO A 293 21.23 -7.08 14.58
CA PRO A 293 20.93 -8.52 14.64
C PRO A 293 20.64 -9.15 13.28
N ARG A 294 20.14 -8.34 12.32
CA ARG A 294 19.82 -8.75 10.93
C ARG A 294 20.90 -8.31 9.93
N GLU A 295 22.17 -8.29 10.36
CA GLU A 295 23.30 -7.83 9.53
C GLU A 295 23.31 -8.46 8.13
N GLU A 296 23.13 -9.79 8.04
CA GLU A 296 23.23 -10.51 6.75
C GLU A 296 22.21 -9.99 5.73
N ILE A 297 20.97 -9.75 6.15
CA ILE A 297 19.90 -9.24 5.29
C ILE A 297 20.21 -7.79 4.88
N ALA A 298 20.48 -6.92 5.87
CA ALA A 298 20.75 -5.52 5.63
C ALA A 298 22.01 -5.32 4.76
N ARG A 299 23.07 -6.07 5.00
CA ARG A 299 24.29 -6.02 4.21
C ARG A 299 24.04 -6.38 2.75
N LYS A 300 23.33 -7.48 2.49
CA LYS A 300 23.02 -7.90 1.13
C LYS A 300 22.17 -6.86 0.40
N SER A 301 21.15 -6.32 1.06
CA SER A 301 20.33 -5.23 0.53
C SER A 301 21.19 -4.01 0.15
N ILE A 302 22.03 -3.51 1.07
CA ILE A 302 22.91 -2.35 0.83
C ILE A 302 23.93 -2.63 -0.29
N GLU A 303 24.55 -3.79 -0.29
CA GLU A 303 25.59 -4.14 -1.30
C GLU A 303 25.01 -4.26 -2.70
N GLU A 304 23.87 -4.92 -2.85
CA GLU A 304 23.28 -5.20 -4.15
C GLU A 304 22.33 -4.08 -4.64
N ARG A 305 21.65 -3.38 -3.73
CA ARG A 305 20.57 -2.44 -4.07
C ARG A 305 20.73 -1.04 -3.48
N GLY A 306 21.65 -0.83 -2.56
CA GLY A 306 21.95 0.48 -2.02
C GLY A 306 22.65 1.39 -3.03
N ALA A 307 22.42 2.71 -2.91
CA ALA A 307 23.14 3.72 -3.70
C ALA A 307 23.38 4.99 -2.89
N ILE A 308 24.56 5.61 -3.12
CA ILE A 308 24.87 6.97 -2.70
C ILE A 308 25.27 7.73 -3.96
N ILE A 309 24.55 8.80 -4.27
CA ILE A 309 24.73 9.61 -5.49
C ILE A 309 25.08 11.03 -5.07
N VAL A 310 26.23 11.52 -5.54
CA VAL A 310 26.64 12.91 -5.34
C VAL A 310 26.23 13.71 -6.56
N THR A 311 25.51 14.83 -6.32
CA THR A 311 25.00 15.73 -7.36
C THR A 311 25.73 17.07 -7.33
N ARG A 312 25.55 17.86 -8.36
CA ARG A 312 26.11 19.22 -8.44
C ARG A 312 25.44 20.20 -7.48
N ASP A 313 24.15 20.01 -7.27
CA ASP A 313 23.30 20.87 -6.45
C ASP A 313 22.05 20.10 -6.02
N MET A 314 21.22 20.74 -5.18
CA MET A 314 19.97 20.17 -4.66
C MET A 314 18.89 20.08 -5.76
N ASP A 315 18.88 20.96 -6.75
CA ASP A 315 17.90 20.92 -7.85
C ASP A 315 18.07 19.64 -8.69
N GLU A 316 19.33 19.27 -8.97
CA GLU A 316 19.64 18.00 -9.62
C GLU A 316 19.28 16.80 -8.74
N ALA A 317 19.55 16.87 -7.44
CA ALA A 317 19.19 15.83 -6.48
C ALA A 317 17.68 15.57 -6.46
N ILE A 318 16.87 16.63 -6.40
CA ILE A 318 15.41 16.55 -6.43
C ILE A 318 14.90 15.96 -7.75
N LYS A 319 15.51 16.33 -8.88
CA LYS A 319 15.14 15.79 -10.19
C LYS A 319 15.36 14.27 -10.23
N LEU A 320 16.52 13.81 -9.84
CA LEU A 320 16.84 12.37 -9.79
C LEU A 320 15.92 11.62 -8.84
N MET A 321 15.62 12.20 -7.66
CA MET A 321 14.71 11.59 -6.70
C MET A 321 13.27 11.50 -7.23
N ASN A 322 12.79 12.52 -7.96
CA ASN A 322 11.50 12.44 -8.66
C ASN A 322 11.49 11.37 -9.77
N ASP A 323 12.62 11.13 -10.43
CA ASP A 323 12.74 10.06 -11.42
C ASP A 323 12.69 8.67 -10.76
N ILE A 324 13.28 8.50 -9.57
CA ILE A 324 13.18 7.27 -8.76
C ILE A 324 11.75 7.09 -8.25
N ALA A 325 11.11 8.14 -7.74
CA ALA A 325 9.78 8.10 -7.14
C ALA A 325 9.67 7.03 -6.03
N PRO A 326 10.46 7.16 -4.94
CA PRO A 326 10.59 6.12 -3.92
C PRO A 326 9.30 5.95 -3.09
N GLU A 327 9.21 4.82 -2.41
CA GLU A 327 8.17 4.54 -1.42
C GLU A 327 8.22 5.56 -0.27
N HIS A 328 9.34 5.64 0.42
CA HIS A 328 9.61 6.61 1.48
C HIS A 328 10.62 7.63 0.98
N LEU A 329 10.35 8.91 1.19
CA LEU A 329 11.28 9.99 0.88
C LEU A 329 11.58 10.82 2.11
N GLU A 330 12.79 10.72 2.63
CA GLU A 330 13.28 11.63 3.66
C GLU A 330 13.95 12.86 3.04
N VAL A 331 13.66 14.03 3.59
CA VAL A 331 14.27 15.31 3.21
C VAL A 331 14.99 15.87 4.43
N ALA A 332 16.23 15.44 4.60
CA ALA A 332 17.07 15.75 5.75
C ALA A 332 17.88 17.03 5.51
N THR A 333 17.17 18.16 5.48
CA THR A 333 17.74 19.50 5.32
C THR A 333 17.13 20.48 6.31
N ASP A 334 17.83 21.57 6.66
CA ASP A 334 17.32 22.63 7.54
C ASP A 334 16.04 23.28 6.97
N ASN A 335 15.94 23.40 5.64
CA ASN A 335 14.84 24.07 4.94
C ASN A 335 13.94 23.07 4.18
N SER A 336 13.66 21.91 4.76
CA SER A 336 12.93 20.82 4.09
C SER A 336 11.56 21.22 3.52
N PHE A 337 10.83 22.15 4.18
CA PHE A 337 9.55 22.66 3.69
C PHE A 337 9.67 23.51 2.42
N GLU A 338 10.82 24.17 2.19
CA GLU A 338 11.06 24.94 0.98
C GLU A 338 11.27 24.05 -0.24
N LEU A 339 11.72 22.81 -0.03
CA LEU A 339 11.92 21.82 -1.08
C LEU A 339 10.63 21.07 -1.45
N LEU A 340 9.65 21.02 -0.54
CA LEU A 340 8.41 20.27 -0.72
C LEU A 340 7.65 20.60 -2.04
N PRO A 341 7.55 21.86 -2.50
CA PRO A 341 6.88 22.19 -3.77
C PRO A 341 7.52 21.57 -5.02
N PHE A 342 8.78 21.15 -4.94
CA PHE A 342 9.53 20.56 -6.06
C PHE A 342 9.51 19.03 -6.05
N ILE A 343 9.08 18.43 -4.93
CA ILE A 343 8.90 16.97 -4.78
C ILE A 343 7.54 16.62 -5.39
N LYS A 344 7.56 15.78 -6.44
CA LYS A 344 6.36 15.38 -7.17
C LYS A 344 5.96 13.93 -6.92
N HIS A 345 6.93 13.08 -6.69
CA HIS A 345 6.72 11.64 -6.70
C HIS A 345 7.41 10.97 -5.51
N ALA A 346 6.61 10.61 -4.52
CA ALA A 346 6.99 9.76 -3.39
C ALA A 346 5.72 9.13 -2.80
N GLY A 347 5.83 7.96 -2.21
CA GLY A 347 4.73 7.36 -1.47
C GLY A 347 4.43 8.16 -0.20
N ALA A 348 5.46 8.48 0.60
CA ALA A 348 5.36 9.38 1.74
C ALA A 348 6.58 10.31 1.79
N VAL A 349 6.43 11.52 2.33
CA VAL A 349 7.53 12.50 2.47
C VAL A 349 7.74 12.82 3.95
N PHE A 350 8.96 12.63 4.42
CA PHE A 350 9.41 12.86 5.79
C PHE A 350 10.30 14.11 5.82
N LEU A 351 9.88 15.16 6.51
CA LEU A 351 10.52 16.47 6.43
C LEU A 351 11.34 16.79 7.68
N GLY A 352 12.60 17.12 7.47
CA GLY A 352 13.54 17.59 8.49
C GLY A 352 14.27 16.46 9.24
N HIS A 353 15.28 16.86 10.00
CA HIS A 353 16.25 15.96 10.65
C HIS A 353 15.69 15.04 11.77
N ASN A 354 14.45 15.28 12.22
CA ASN A 354 13.84 14.55 13.34
C ASN A 354 12.68 13.65 12.90
N THR A 355 12.59 13.34 11.61
CA THR A 355 11.46 12.62 11.06
C THR A 355 11.94 11.37 10.28
N PRO A 356 12.43 10.34 11.00
CA PRO A 356 12.85 9.10 10.37
C PRO A 356 11.63 8.32 9.84
N GLU A 357 11.85 7.49 8.82
CA GLU A 357 10.85 6.59 8.23
C GLU A 357 10.07 5.80 9.29
N ALA A 358 10.79 5.23 10.27
CA ALA A 358 10.20 4.39 11.31
C ALA A 358 9.07 5.07 12.09
N ILE A 359 9.07 6.41 12.26
CA ILE A 359 7.98 7.09 12.97
C ILE A 359 6.69 7.06 12.12
N GLY A 360 6.83 7.08 10.78
CA GLY A 360 5.72 6.93 9.83
C GLY A 360 5.14 5.53 9.86
N ASP A 361 5.99 4.54 9.90
CA ASP A 361 5.61 3.13 9.86
C ASP A 361 4.78 2.68 11.06
N TYR A 362 4.99 3.31 12.21
CA TYR A 362 4.35 2.83 13.44
C TYR A 362 3.35 3.79 14.05
N VAL A 363 3.66 5.09 14.19
CA VAL A 363 2.87 5.96 15.07
C VAL A 363 2.51 7.33 14.50
N ALA A 364 3.06 7.77 13.37
CA ALA A 364 2.78 9.11 12.85
C ALA A 364 1.30 9.30 12.48
N GLY A 365 0.66 8.28 11.92
CA GLY A 365 -0.74 8.29 11.52
C GLY A 365 -1.00 8.11 10.03
N PRO A 366 -0.21 8.68 9.09
CA PRO A 366 -0.28 8.32 7.67
C PRO A 366 -0.06 6.83 7.44
N ASN A 367 -0.61 6.31 6.34
CA ASN A 367 -0.51 4.89 6.01
C ASN A 367 0.88 4.53 5.50
N HIS A 368 1.40 3.39 5.93
CA HIS A 368 2.67 2.84 5.47
C HIS A 368 2.53 1.81 4.33
N THR A 369 1.31 1.50 3.89
CA THR A 369 1.11 0.71 2.67
C THR A 369 1.23 1.67 1.49
N LEU A 370 2.41 1.74 0.92
CA LEU A 370 2.83 2.77 -0.01
C LEU A 370 3.13 2.19 -1.40
N PRO A 371 3.07 3.00 -2.47
CA PRO A 371 3.50 2.59 -3.80
C PRO A 371 5.02 2.46 -3.88
N THR A 372 5.52 1.36 -4.45
CA THR A 372 6.93 1.03 -4.62
C THR A 372 7.31 0.94 -6.10
N GLY A 373 8.59 0.78 -6.42
CA GLY A 373 9.07 0.54 -7.79
C GLY A 373 8.74 1.67 -8.76
N GLY A 374 8.79 2.91 -8.30
CA GLY A 374 8.51 4.09 -9.10
C GLY A 374 7.01 4.32 -9.37
N THR A 375 6.12 3.51 -8.80
CA THR A 375 4.66 3.63 -9.01
C THR A 375 4.03 4.80 -8.25
N ALA A 376 4.77 5.45 -7.34
CA ALA A 376 4.36 6.71 -6.71
C ALA A 376 4.11 7.85 -7.73
N LYS A 377 4.46 7.66 -8.99
CA LYS A 377 4.10 8.55 -10.11
C LYS A 377 2.61 8.55 -10.44
N PHE A 378 1.86 7.50 -10.05
CA PHE A 378 0.45 7.33 -10.39
C PHE A 378 -0.39 6.59 -9.33
N TYR A 379 0.22 5.97 -8.32
CA TYR A 379 -0.47 5.43 -7.15
C TYR A 379 -0.28 6.35 -5.94
N SER A 380 -1.23 6.27 -5.01
CA SER A 380 -1.21 6.95 -3.72
C SER A 380 -1.06 5.92 -2.59
N PRO A 381 -0.67 6.34 -1.38
CA PRO A 381 -0.77 5.52 -0.17
C PRO A 381 -2.16 4.92 0.00
N LEU A 382 -2.25 3.76 0.64
CA LEU A 382 -3.53 3.21 1.06
C LEU A 382 -4.27 4.22 1.95
N GLY A 383 -5.51 4.48 1.63
CA GLY A 383 -6.33 5.44 2.36
C GLY A 383 -7.81 5.06 2.36
N VAL A 384 -8.61 5.92 2.95
CA VAL A 384 -10.06 5.72 3.07
C VAL A 384 -10.73 5.57 1.70
N GLU A 385 -10.23 6.28 0.69
CA GLU A 385 -10.80 6.25 -0.67
C GLU A 385 -10.71 4.88 -1.34
N ASN A 386 -9.71 4.04 -1.01
CA ASN A 386 -9.59 2.68 -1.54
C ASN A 386 -10.77 1.78 -1.15
N PHE A 387 -11.45 2.12 -0.05
CA PHE A 387 -12.63 1.41 0.48
C PHE A 387 -13.94 2.10 0.14
N MET A 388 -13.94 3.07 -0.76
CA MET A 388 -15.11 3.86 -1.12
C MET A 388 -15.33 3.89 -2.63
N LYS A 389 -16.59 4.07 -3.01
CA LYS A 389 -16.99 4.26 -4.41
C LYS A 389 -17.84 5.52 -4.56
N LYS A 390 -17.78 6.13 -5.72
CA LYS A 390 -18.47 7.37 -6.09
C LYS A 390 -19.49 7.08 -7.17
N THR A 391 -20.73 7.53 -6.97
CA THR A 391 -21.82 7.36 -7.93
C THR A 391 -22.34 8.74 -8.33
N SER A 392 -22.43 9.02 -9.63
CA SER A 392 -22.99 10.28 -10.12
C SER A 392 -24.49 10.35 -9.83
N ILE A 393 -24.94 11.52 -9.38
CA ILE A 393 -26.36 11.87 -9.19
C ILE A 393 -26.71 12.85 -10.30
N ILE A 394 -27.73 12.50 -11.10
CA ILE A 394 -28.20 13.32 -12.21
C ILE A 394 -29.73 13.41 -12.12
N SER A 395 -30.27 14.61 -12.03
CA SER A 395 -31.73 14.87 -12.09
C SER A 395 -31.97 16.11 -12.92
N PHE A 396 -32.92 16.00 -13.83
CA PHE A 396 -33.40 17.13 -14.68
C PHE A 396 -34.84 17.38 -14.43
N SER A 397 -35.20 18.66 -14.25
CA SER A 397 -36.61 19.11 -14.30
C SER A 397 -37.11 19.09 -15.73
N HIS A 398 -38.43 19.21 -15.91
CA HIS A 398 -39.03 19.38 -17.24
C HIS A 398 -38.51 20.66 -17.94
N LYS A 399 -38.28 21.75 -17.19
CA LYS A 399 -37.66 22.97 -17.72
C LYS A 399 -36.24 22.69 -18.20
N ALA A 400 -35.42 22.09 -17.37
CA ALA A 400 -34.02 21.81 -17.67
C ALA A 400 -33.82 20.92 -18.91
N ILE A 401 -34.61 19.85 -19.06
CA ILE A 401 -34.51 18.97 -20.23
C ILE A 401 -34.94 19.69 -21.52
N ASN A 402 -35.89 20.62 -21.45
CA ASN A 402 -36.27 21.41 -22.64
C ASN A 402 -35.25 22.44 -23.03
N GLU A 403 -34.36 22.87 -22.12
CA GLU A 403 -33.31 23.84 -22.42
C GLU A 403 -32.15 23.23 -23.23
N ILE A 404 -31.79 21.94 -23.01
CA ILE A 404 -30.62 21.30 -23.61
C ILE A 404 -30.90 20.00 -24.33
N GLY A 405 -32.15 19.56 -24.37
CA GLY A 405 -32.52 18.24 -24.90
C GLY A 405 -32.35 18.10 -26.40
N GLU A 406 -32.53 19.18 -27.17
CA GLU A 406 -32.32 19.16 -28.64
C GLU A 406 -30.84 18.94 -28.97
N GLU A 407 -29.93 19.59 -28.27
CA GLU A 407 -28.49 19.40 -28.44
C GLU A 407 -28.07 17.97 -28.06
N CYS A 408 -28.62 17.43 -26.99
CA CYS A 408 -28.38 16.04 -26.59
C CYS A 408 -28.88 15.06 -27.66
N ALA A 409 -30.11 15.25 -28.17
CA ALA A 409 -30.67 14.43 -29.21
C ALA A 409 -29.87 14.50 -30.53
N LEU A 410 -29.37 15.69 -30.89
CA LEU A 410 -28.55 15.90 -32.07
C LEU A 410 -27.22 15.14 -31.97
N ILE A 411 -26.54 15.19 -30.81
CA ILE A 411 -25.30 14.45 -30.58
C ILE A 411 -25.55 12.96 -30.71
N ALA A 412 -26.58 12.44 -30.03
CA ALA A 412 -26.93 11.02 -30.09
C ALA A 412 -27.24 10.53 -31.52
N ASN A 413 -27.95 11.35 -32.30
CA ASN A 413 -28.25 11.04 -33.73
C ASN A 413 -26.94 11.02 -34.55
N THR A 414 -26.03 11.97 -34.34
CA THR A 414 -24.76 12.05 -35.05
C THR A 414 -23.88 10.81 -34.79
N GLU A 415 -23.99 10.24 -33.60
CA GLU A 415 -23.33 8.96 -33.23
C GLU A 415 -24.06 7.73 -33.79
N GLY A 416 -25.22 7.91 -34.45
CA GLY A 416 -26.02 6.81 -34.97
C GLY A 416 -26.86 6.10 -33.91
N LEU A 417 -26.98 6.67 -32.69
CA LEU A 417 -27.69 6.09 -31.55
C LEU A 417 -29.15 6.57 -31.51
N THR A 418 -29.97 6.10 -32.44
CA THR A 418 -31.36 6.57 -32.63
C THR A 418 -32.23 6.38 -31.37
N ALA A 419 -32.06 5.28 -30.63
CA ALA A 419 -32.82 5.08 -29.39
C ALA A 419 -32.45 6.09 -28.30
N HIS A 420 -31.19 6.50 -28.21
CA HIS A 420 -30.74 7.59 -27.30
C HIS A 420 -31.37 8.91 -27.70
N GLU A 421 -31.32 9.27 -28.98
CA GLU A 421 -32.02 10.45 -29.51
C GLU A 421 -33.50 10.44 -29.12
N GLN A 422 -34.20 9.37 -29.42
CA GLN A 422 -35.64 9.26 -29.12
C GLN A 422 -35.96 9.28 -27.62
N SER A 423 -35.05 8.70 -26.80
CA SER A 423 -35.19 8.76 -25.33
C SER A 423 -35.24 10.20 -24.79
N VAL A 424 -34.55 11.12 -25.40
CA VAL A 424 -34.59 12.54 -25.08
C VAL A 424 -35.81 13.20 -25.71
N ARG A 425 -36.04 13.01 -27.04
CA ARG A 425 -37.13 13.71 -27.78
C ARG A 425 -38.51 13.46 -27.24
N VAL A 426 -38.79 12.26 -26.75
CA VAL A 426 -40.12 11.94 -26.17
C VAL A 426 -40.42 12.69 -24.85
N ARG A 427 -39.41 13.31 -24.27
CA ARG A 427 -39.50 14.11 -23.03
C ARG A 427 -39.56 15.61 -23.28
N LEU A 428 -39.28 16.06 -24.50
CA LEU A 428 -39.38 17.47 -24.88
C LEU A 428 -40.83 17.84 -25.10
N THR A 429 -41.19 19.04 -24.69
CA THR A 429 -42.51 19.65 -25.04
C THR A 429 -42.46 20.07 -26.51
N LYS A 430 -43.52 19.74 -27.26
CA LYS A 430 -43.74 20.24 -28.63
C LYS A 430 -44.08 21.71 -28.63
#